data_2144e194a75908c770c5cbf0462f1e0c
#
_entry.id   2144e194a75908c770c5cbf0462f1e0c
#
_cell.length_a   1.000
_cell.length_b   1.000
_cell.length_c   1.000
_cell.angle_alpha   90.00
_cell.angle_beta   90.00
_cell.angle_gamma   90.00
#
_symmetry.space_group_name_H-M   'P 1'
#
loop_
_entity.id
_entity.type
_entity.pdbx_description
1 polymer ?
#
loop_
_entity_poly.entity_id
_entity_poly.type
_entity_poly.pdbx_seq_one_letter_code
_entity_poly.pdbx_strand_id
1 'polypeptide(L)'
;MNDAAAQVARLLRQQSAIAHFGSFALSQGDLLTVLTEAAKVCDQGLGVPFSKICRYREADNDLVIEAGYGWRAGVIGQVVRADDSSPQGRAFATGKPSICNDLRTDTEFELPAFYAAHGIISTIDVLIKGNGNPYGVLEIDNDTQRNYDEHDVNFLTSFANVLAEAVATSERVALLEKAVDEKDKLLEQKKILAEELQHRVRNNLQLVSSMLNQQLHDTQDEAAMRGIKAIVRRVRNVADVYDHLLGSEMTRITDFGGYVQSLCRSLSEIETSPGL
;
A
#
# COMPACT_ATOMS: atom_id res chain seq x y z
N MET A 1 13.57 -29.04 -40.82
CA MET A 1 14.40 -27.85 -40.48
C MET A 1 13.59 -26.58 -40.26
N ASN A 2 12.42 -26.40 -40.92
CA ASN A 2 11.59 -25.19 -40.76
C ASN A 2 10.84 -25.12 -39.41
N ASP A 3 10.46 -26.29 -38.89
CA ASP A 3 9.65 -26.38 -37.66
C ASP A 3 10.44 -26.00 -36.38
N ALA A 4 11.67 -26.48 -36.24
CA ALA A 4 12.54 -26.14 -35.12
C ALA A 4 12.89 -24.64 -35.07
N ALA A 5 13.12 -24.00 -36.21
CA ALA A 5 13.38 -22.58 -36.30
C ALA A 5 12.13 -21.74 -35.90
N ALA A 6 10.94 -22.16 -36.31
CA ALA A 6 9.67 -21.52 -35.93
C ALA A 6 9.40 -21.65 -34.40
N GLN A 7 9.70 -22.83 -33.85
CA GLN A 7 9.58 -23.07 -32.41
C GLN A 7 10.55 -22.21 -31.58
N VAL A 8 11.84 -22.11 -32.01
CA VAL A 8 12.82 -21.23 -31.35
C VAL A 8 12.35 -19.75 -31.40
N ALA A 9 11.90 -19.30 -32.59
CA ALA A 9 11.38 -17.92 -32.73
C ALA A 9 10.17 -17.65 -31.85
N ARG A 10 9.26 -18.62 -31.66
CA ARG A 10 8.13 -18.53 -30.75
C ARG A 10 8.61 -18.40 -29.31
N LEU A 11 9.50 -19.27 -28.85
CA LEU A 11 10.04 -19.22 -27.47
C LEU A 11 10.75 -17.89 -27.16
N LEU A 12 11.54 -17.38 -28.12
CA LEU A 12 12.19 -16.08 -27.96
C LEU A 12 11.21 -14.94 -27.86
N ARG A 13 10.11 -14.92 -28.62
CA ARG A 13 9.05 -13.92 -28.49
C ARG A 13 8.38 -14.01 -27.11
N GLN A 14 8.06 -15.21 -26.64
CA GLN A 14 7.45 -15.44 -25.32
C GLN A 14 8.36 -14.96 -24.19
N GLN A 15 9.64 -15.28 -24.25
CA GLN A 15 10.65 -14.81 -23.27
C GLN A 15 10.77 -13.27 -23.28
N SER A 16 10.83 -12.68 -24.48
CA SER A 16 10.89 -11.22 -24.63
C SER A 16 9.64 -10.54 -24.07
N ALA A 17 8.46 -11.11 -24.28
CA ALA A 17 7.21 -10.58 -23.74
C ALA A 17 7.19 -10.59 -22.20
N ILE A 18 7.62 -11.69 -21.57
CA ILE A 18 7.72 -11.79 -20.09
C ILE A 18 8.74 -10.76 -19.56
N ALA A 19 9.91 -10.65 -20.16
CA ALA A 19 10.96 -9.74 -19.72
C ALA A 19 10.54 -8.27 -19.87
N HIS A 20 9.92 -7.92 -20.99
CA HIS A 20 9.37 -6.58 -21.22
C HIS A 20 8.31 -6.23 -20.19
N PHE A 21 7.34 -7.12 -20.00
CA PHE A 21 6.28 -6.90 -19.00
C PHE A 21 6.84 -6.78 -17.58
N GLY A 22 7.75 -7.67 -17.16
CA GLY A 22 8.38 -7.60 -15.85
C GLY A 22 9.09 -6.26 -15.60
N SER A 23 9.84 -5.77 -16.60
CA SER A 23 10.51 -4.47 -16.53
C SER A 23 9.51 -3.31 -16.47
N PHE A 24 8.44 -3.36 -17.26
CA PHE A 24 7.37 -2.37 -17.24
C PHE A 24 6.67 -2.32 -15.87
N ALA A 25 6.25 -3.47 -15.35
CA ALA A 25 5.52 -3.57 -14.09
C ALA A 25 6.31 -3.00 -12.89
N LEU A 26 7.64 -3.18 -12.88
CA LEU A 26 8.52 -2.61 -11.86
C LEU A 26 8.61 -1.07 -11.90
N SER A 27 8.32 -0.46 -13.05
CA SER A 27 8.39 1.00 -13.24
C SER A 27 7.05 1.71 -13.01
N GLN A 28 5.95 0.97 -12.89
CA GLN A 28 4.59 1.50 -12.77
C GLN A 28 4.06 1.35 -11.34
N GLY A 29 3.41 2.40 -10.83
CA GLY A 29 2.73 2.38 -9.53
C GLY A 29 1.23 2.09 -9.64
N ASP A 30 0.62 2.33 -10.81
CA ASP A 30 -0.82 2.16 -11.01
C ASP A 30 -1.17 0.75 -11.47
N LEU A 31 -1.95 0.04 -10.66
CA LEU A 31 -2.34 -1.34 -10.93
C LEU A 31 -3.12 -1.50 -12.23
N LEU A 32 -4.07 -0.60 -12.53
CA LEU A 32 -4.87 -0.71 -13.73
C LEU A 32 -4.02 -0.58 -15.00
N THR A 33 -3.02 0.30 -14.98
CA THR A 33 -2.03 0.44 -16.05
C THR A 33 -1.22 -0.84 -16.23
N VAL A 34 -0.79 -1.48 -15.13
CA VAL A 34 -0.06 -2.77 -15.15
C VAL A 34 -0.94 -3.87 -15.76
N LEU A 35 -2.20 -3.99 -15.32
CA LEU A 35 -3.13 -5.00 -15.84
C LEU A 35 -3.45 -4.80 -17.32
N THR A 36 -3.62 -3.55 -17.74
CA THR A 36 -3.89 -3.23 -19.16
C THR A 36 -2.71 -3.59 -20.05
N GLU A 37 -1.49 -3.28 -19.63
CA GLU A 37 -0.28 -3.67 -20.38
C GLU A 37 -0.08 -5.20 -20.35
N ALA A 38 -0.38 -5.87 -19.23
CA ALA A 38 -0.33 -7.33 -19.17
C ALA A 38 -1.24 -7.98 -20.21
N ALA A 39 -2.50 -7.51 -20.31
CA ALA A 39 -3.43 -8.00 -21.32
C ALA A 39 -2.87 -7.81 -22.73
N LYS A 40 -2.34 -6.64 -23.05
CA LYS A 40 -1.76 -6.33 -24.36
C LYS A 40 -0.52 -7.16 -24.69
N VAL A 41 0.35 -7.42 -23.72
CA VAL A 41 1.58 -8.23 -23.93
C VAL A 41 1.26 -9.69 -24.23
N CYS A 42 0.11 -10.20 -23.83
CA CYS A 42 -0.33 -11.56 -24.20
C CYS A 42 -0.48 -11.73 -25.72
N ASP A 43 -0.94 -10.71 -26.46
CA ASP A 43 -0.93 -10.71 -27.94
C ASP A 43 0.50 -10.89 -28.49
N GLN A 44 1.47 -10.15 -27.96
CA GLN A 44 2.86 -10.23 -28.41
C GLN A 44 3.48 -11.62 -28.18
N GLY A 45 3.14 -12.28 -27.07
CA GLY A 45 3.66 -13.60 -26.71
C GLY A 45 3.02 -14.76 -27.46
N LEU A 46 1.70 -14.70 -27.65
CA LEU A 46 0.92 -15.80 -28.22
C LEU A 46 0.32 -15.50 -29.60
N GLY A 47 0.31 -14.22 -30.02
CA GLY A 47 -0.30 -13.79 -31.28
C GLY A 47 -1.82 -14.02 -31.26
N VAL A 48 -2.49 -13.54 -30.24
CA VAL A 48 -3.92 -13.75 -29.98
C VAL A 48 -4.68 -12.43 -30.03
N PRO A 49 -5.87 -12.37 -30.63
CA PRO A 49 -6.59 -11.10 -30.81
C PRO A 49 -7.22 -10.56 -29.52
N PHE A 50 -7.46 -11.44 -28.54
CA PHE A 50 -8.16 -11.05 -27.31
C PHE A 50 -7.49 -11.64 -26.09
N SER A 51 -7.44 -10.83 -25.02
CA SER A 51 -7.02 -11.26 -23.70
C SER A 51 -7.77 -10.46 -22.63
N LYS A 52 -7.97 -11.05 -21.46
CA LYS A 52 -8.58 -10.34 -20.33
C LYS A 52 -8.07 -10.86 -19.00
N ILE A 53 -8.14 -9.98 -18.01
CA ILE A 53 -7.80 -10.27 -16.62
C ILE A 53 -9.07 -10.10 -15.82
N CYS A 54 -9.50 -11.19 -15.20
CA CYS A 54 -10.67 -11.25 -14.36
C CYS A 54 -10.23 -11.28 -12.90
N ARG A 55 -10.62 -10.25 -12.12
CA ARG A 55 -10.33 -10.19 -10.68
C ARG A 55 -11.44 -10.87 -9.89
N TYR A 56 -11.07 -11.72 -8.96
CA TYR A 56 -12.02 -12.34 -8.04
C TYR A 56 -12.51 -11.36 -6.96
N ARG A 57 -13.82 -11.37 -6.71
CA ARG A 57 -14.44 -10.60 -5.63
C ARG A 57 -15.02 -11.58 -4.60
N GLU A 58 -14.36 -11.66 -3.46
CA GLU A 58 -14.74 -12.59 -2.40
C GLU A 58 -16.15 -12.32 -1.86
N ALA A 59 -16.55 -11.04 -1.73
CA ALA A 59 -17.86 -10.66 -1.20
C ALA A 59 -19.04 -11.13 -2.07
N ASP A 60 -18.83 -11.14 -3.39
CA ASP A 60 -19.86 -11.51 -4.38
C ASP A 60 -19.67 -12.93 -4.93
N ASN A 61 -18.53 -13.55 -4.63
CA ASN A 61 -18.09 -14.84 -5.15
C ASN A 61 -18.17 -14.92 -6.68
N ASP A 62 -17.61 -13.91 -7.33
CA ASP A 62 -17.60 -13.77 -8.78
C ASP A 62 -16.27 -13.23 -9.32
N LEU A 63 -16.16 -13.17 -10.64
CA LEU A 63 -15.02 -12.66 -11.38
C LEU A 63 -15.43 -11.41 -12.18
N VAL A 64 -14.84 -10.25 -11.92
CA VAL A 64 -15.05 -9.04 -12.70
C VAL A 64 -13.92 -8.88 -13.72
N ILE A 65 -14.26 -8.59 -14.98
CA ILE A 65 -13.28 -8.28 -16.03
C ILE A 65 -12.71 -6.90 -15.75
N GLU A 66 -11.49 -6.85 -15.22
CA GLU A 66 -10.85 -5.60 -14.76
C GLU A 66 -10.02 -4.94 -15.83
N ALA A 67 -9.36 -5.72 -16.68
CA ALA A 67 -8.60 -5.23 -17.82
C ALA A 67 -8.70 -6.20 -18.99
N GLY A 68 -8.43 -5.73 -20.21
CA GLY A 68 -8.43 -6.57 -21.39
C GLY A 68 -7.90 -5.84 -22.64
N TYR A 69 -7.56 -6.63 -23.65
CA TYR A 69 -7.09 -6.16 -24.95
C TYR A 69 -7.91 -6.80 -26.06
N GLY A 70 -8.16 -6.04 -27.15
CA GLY A 70 -8.93 -6.50 -28.31
C GLY A 70 -10.45 -6.39 -28.18
N TRP A 71 -10.98 -6.21 -26.98
CA TRP A 71 -12.42 -6.17 -26.69
C TRP A 71 -13.07 -4.84 -27.07
N ARG A 72 -14.32 -4.92 -27.53
CA ARG A 72 -15.15 -3.73 -27.75
C ARG A 72 -15.56 -3.10 -26.42
N ALA A 73 -15.94 -1.83 -26.45
CA ALA A 73 -16.46 -1.14 -25.28
C ALA A 73 -17.64 -1.90 -24.64
N GLY A 74 -17.66 -1.95 -23.30
CA GLY A 74 -18.69 -2.60 -22.51
C GLY A 74 -18.38 -4.05 -22.08
N VAL A 75 -17.22 -4.62 -22.45
CA VAL A 75 -16.77 -5.91 -21.94
C VAL A 75 -16.03 -5.75 -20.60
N ILE A 76 -15.17 -4.73 -20.51
CA ILE A 76 -14.52 -4.40 -19.23
C ILE A 76 -15.59 -3.95 -18.23
N GLY A 77 -15.52 -4.49 -17.01
CA GLY A 77 -16.48 -4.29 -15.94
C GLY A 77 -17.62 -5.32 -15.92
N GLN A 78 -17.74 -6.19 -16.93
CA GLN A 78 -18.68 -7.30 -16.85
C GLN A 78 -18.25 -8.34 -15.81
N VAL A 79 -19.25 -9.05 -15.31
CA VAL A 79 -19.10 -10.04 -14.25
C VAL A 79 -19.43 -11.42 -14.80
N VAL A 80 -18.62 -12.41 -14.42
CA VAL A 80 -18.82 -13.82 -14.71
C VAL A 80 -18.75 -14.62 -13.42
N ARG A 81 -19.33 -15.81 -13.40
CA ARG A 81 -19.35 -16.66 -12.21
C ARG A 81 -17.96 -17.25 -11.93
N ALA A 82 -17.62 -17.38 -10.65
CA ALA A 82 -16.36 -17.99 -10.20
C ALA A 82 -16.51 -19.52 -9.96
N ASP A 83 -17.39 -20.16 -10.69
CA ASP A 83 -17.63 -21.62 -10.65
C ASP A 83 -17.22 -22.28 -11.97
N ASP A 84 -17.37 -23.59 -12.07
CA ASP A 84 -16.96 -24.39 -13.23
C ASP A 84 -17.91 -24.27 -14.44
N SER A 85 -18.90 -23.39 -14.40
CA SER A 85 -19.84 -23.16 -15.51
C SER A 85 -19.26 -22.35 -16.67
N SER A 86 -18.09 -21.73 -16.48
CA SER A 86 -17.38 -20.98 -17.52
C SER A 86 -15.90 -21.36 -17.58
N PRO A 87 -15.18 -21.14 -18.69
CA PRO A 87 -13.77 -21.48 -18.80
C PRO A 87 -12.92 -20.82 -17.70
N GLN A 88 -13.06 -19.50 -17.51
CA GLN A 88 -12.35 -18.75 -16.49
C GLN A 88 -12.78 -19.13 -15.07
N GLY A 89 -14.06 -19.40 -14.85
CA GLY A 89 -14.56 -19.89 -13.57
C GLY A 89 -14.01 -21.24 -13.20
N ARG A 90 -13.91 -22.16 -14.17
CA ARG A 90 -13.28 -23.48 -14.01
C ARG A 90 -11.79 -23.35 -13.65
N ALA A 91 -11.04 -22.49 -14.33
CA ALA A 91 -9.63 -22.25 -13.99
C ALA A 91 -9.49 -21.72 -12.55
N PHE A 92 -10.39 -20.83 -12.14
CA PHE A 92 -10.41 -20.29 -10.78
C PHE A 92 -10.77 -21.36 -9.75
N ALA A 93 -11.89 -22.05 -9.94
CA ALA A 93 -12.41 -23.04 -8.98
C ALA A 93 -11.49 -24.25 -8.79
N THR A 94 -10.84 -24.71 -9.88
CA THR A 94 -9.96 -25.89 -9.84
C THR A 94 -8.49 -25.56 -9.54
N GLY A 95 -8.09 -24.30 -9.73
CA GLY A 95 -6.67 -23.89 -9.65
C GLY A 95 -5.79 -24.47 -10.78
N LYS A 96 -6.40 -25.04 -11.81
CA LYS A 96 -5.72 -25.66 -12.97
C LYS A 96 -6.05 -24.89 -14.24
N PRO A 97 -5.15 -24.88 -15.23
CA PRO A 97 -5.47 -24.32 -16.54
C PRO A 97 -6.74 -24.93 -17.11
N SER A 98 -7.63 -24.10 -17.63
CA SER A 98 -8.82 -24.50 -18.39
C SER A 98 -8.54 -24.23 -19.86
N ILE A 99 -8.77 -25.23 -20.74
CA ILE A 99 -8.50 -25.12 -22.16
C ILE A 99 -9.75 -25.58 -22.91
N CYS A 100 -10.24 -24.74 -23.80
CA CYS A 100 -11.25 -25.15 -24.77
C CYS A 100 -10.77 -24.79 -26.17
N ASN A 101 -10.48 -25.79 -26.99
CA ASN A 101 -9.97 -25.61 -28.35
C ASN A 101 -11.07 -25.24 -29.36
N ASP A 102 -12.35 -25.56 -29.05
CA ASP A 102 -13.51 -25.18 -29.86
C ASP A 102 -14.78 -25.08 -29.00
N LEU A 103 -15.11 -23.88 -28.60
CA LEU A 103 -16.31 -23.56 -27.79
C LEU A 103 -17.62 -23.87 -28.52
N ARG A 104 -17.62 -23.99 -29.83
CA ARG A 104 -18.84 -24.30 -30.63
C ARG A 104 -19.30 -25.74 -30.44
N THR A 105 -18.38 -26.63 -30.06
CA THR A 105 -18.65 -28.04 -29.79
C THR A 105 -18.74 -28.36 -28.31
N ASP A 106 -18.37 -27.39 -27.47
CA ASP A 106 -18.44 -27.51 -26.01
C ASP A 106 -19.88 -27.29 -25.55
N THR A 107 -20.37 -28.19 -24.69
CA THR A 107 -21.72 -28.14 -24.10
C THR A 107 -21.69 -27.94 -22.59
N GLU A 108 -20.50 -27.81 -22.00
CA GLU A 108 -20.34 -27.73 -20.55
C GLU A 108 -20.37 -26.27 -20.05
N PHE A 109 -20.03 -25.31 -20.93
CA PHE A 109 -19.88 -23.93 -20.55
C PHE A 109 -21.09 -23.07 -20.89
N GLU A 110 -21.48 -22.21 -19.94
CA GLU A 110 -22.42 -21.10 -20.14
C GLU A 110 -21.63 -19.85 -20.55
N LEU A 111 -21.60 -19.54 -21.85
CA LEU A 111 -20.79 -18.45 -22.37
C LEU A 111 -21.51 -17.11 -22.26
N PRO A 112 -20.88 -16.03 -21.76
CA PRO A 112 -21.40 -14.69 -21.77
C PRO A 112 -21.69 -14.20 -23.21
N ALA A 113 -22.71 -13.35 -23.37
CA ALA A 113 -23.15 -12.85 -24.69
C ALA A 113 -22.02 -12.15 -25.49
N PHE A 114 -21.05 -11.58 -24.84
CA PHE A 114 -19.94 -10.90 -25.52
C PHE A 114 -18.99 -11.88 -26.24
N TYR A 115 -18.97 -13.18 -25.89
CA TYR A 115 -18.23 -14.20 -26.66
C TYR A 115 -18.77 -14.33 -28.08
N ALA A 116 -20.10 -14.48 -28.19
CA ALA A 116 -20.75 -14.56 -29.50
C ALA A 116 -20.58 -13.25 -30.28
N ALA A 117 -20.65 -12.10 -29.63
CA ALA A 117 -20.49 -10.79 -30.28
C ALA A 117 -19.08 -10.55 -30.85
N HIS A 118 -18.05 -11.24 -30.32
CA HIS A 118 -16.66 -11.17 -30.76
C HIS A 118 -16.24 -12.41 -31.59
N GLY A 119 -17.13 -13.38 -31.75
CA GLY A 119 -16.87 -14.60 -32.50
C GLY A 119 -15.81 -15.50 -31.82
N ILE A 120 -15.77 -15.52 -30.51
CA ILE A 120 -14.78 -16.35 -29.76
C ILE A 120 -15.06 -17.81 -29.99
N ILE A 121 -13.99 -18.54 -30.38
CA ILE A 121 -14.04 -19.97 -30.72
C ILE A 121 -13.19 -20.82 -29.79
N SER A 122 -12.03 -20.32 -29.38
CA SER A 122 -11.15 -21.06 -28.47
C SER A 122 -10.61 -20.18 -27.35
N THR A 123 -10.35 -20.78 -26.20
CA THR A 123 -9.87 -20.08 -25.00
C THR A 123 -8.88 -20.92 -24.21
N ILE A 124 -7.99 -20.25 -23.50
CA ILE A 124 -7.13 -20.80 -22.47
C ILE A 124 -7.09 -19.87 -21.28
N ASP A 125 -7.28 -20.40 -20.10
CA ASP A 125 -7.42 -19.69 -18.86
C ASP A 125 -6.45 -20.22 -17.82
N VAL A 126 -5.77 -19.33 -17.11
CA VAL A 126 -4.85 -19.69 -16.03
C VAL A 126 -5.09 -18.86 -14.80
N LEU A 127 -4.86 -19.43 -13.63
CA LEU A 127 -4.99 -18.75 -12.36
C LEU A 127 -3.87 -17.71 -12.18
N ILE A 128 -4.24 -16.51 -11.80
CA ILE A 128 -3.32 -15.50 -11.26
C ILE A 128 -3.28 -15.70 -9.75
N LYS A 129 -2.16 -16.19 -9.24
CA LYS A 129 -1.99 -16.42 -7.81
C LYS A 129 -1.96 -15.08 -7.07
N GLY A 130 -2.45 -15.07 -5.84
CA GLY A 130 -2.39 -13.92 -4.95
C GLY A 130 -1.55 -14.22 -3.71
N ASN A 131 -1.44 -13.26 -2.84
CA ASN A 131 -0.77 -13.41 -1.55
C ASN A 131 -1.78 -13.96 -0.52
N GLY A 132 -1.99 -15.27 -0.53
CA GLY A 132 -2.99 -15.99 0.27
C GLY A 132 -4.14 -16.48 -0.59
N ASN A 133 -5.06 -15.62 -1.03
CA ASN A 133 -6.13 -15.95 -1.96
C ASN A 133 -5.72 -15.66 -3.41
N PRO A 134 -6.22 -16.41 -4.41
CA PRO A 134 -5.99 -16.09 -5.81
C PRO A 134 -6.52 -14.69 -6.15
N TYR A 135 -5.75 -13.94 -6.94
CA TYR A 135 -6.20 -12.64 -7.44
C TYR A 135 -7.36 -12.81 -8.44
N GLY A 136 -7.23 -13.79 -9.33
CA GLY A 136 -8.21 -14.03 -10.35
C GLY A 136 -7.68 -14.91 -11.47
N VAL A 137 -8.08 -14.63 -12.71
CA VAL A 137 -7.77 -15.43 -13.90
C VAL A 137 -7.24 -14.55 -15.02
N LEU A 138 -6.20 -15.00 -15.70
CA LEU A 138 -5.74 -14.50 -16.99
C LEU A 138 -6.31 -15.40 -18.07
N GLU A 139 -7.02 -14.82 -18.99
CA GLU A 139 -7.70 -15.51 -20.07
C GLU A 139 -7.24 -14.98 -21.44
N ILE A 140 -7.05 -15.90 -22.37
CA ILE A 140 -6.70 -15.65 -23.76
C ILE A 140 -7.78 -16.24 -24.63
N ASP A 141 -8.29 -15.44 -25.55
CA ASP A 141 -9.38 -15.80 -26.46
C ASP A 141 -9.01 -15.66 -27.92
N ASN A 142 -9.55 -16.54 -28.75
CA ASN A 142 -9.36 -16.51 -30.20
C ASN A 142 -10.70 -16.61 -30.94
N ASP A 143 -10.78 -15.92 -32.06
CA ASP A 143 -11.87 -16.00 -33.04
C ASP A 143 -11.68 -17.15 -34.06
N THR A 144 -10.65 -17.96 -33.87
CA THR A 144 -10.34 -19.16 -34.66
C THR A 144 -10.11 -20.34 -33.76
N GLN A 145 -10.35 -21.54 -34.32
CA GLN A 145 -10.01 -22.78 -33.61
C GLN A 145 -8.50 -22.87 -33.45
N ARG A 146 -8.05 -23.10 -32.21
CA ARG A 146 -6.65 -23.25 -31.87
C ARG A 146 -6.43 -24.41 -30.92
N ASN A 147 -5.44 -25.24 -31.22
CA ASN A 147 -5.00 -26.28 -30.34
C ASN A 147 -3.86 -25.75 -29.46
N TYR A 148 -4.21 -25.40 -28.23
CA TYR A 148 -3.21 -24.97 -27.25
C TYR A 148 -2.39 -26.18 -26.78
N ASP A 149 -1.08 -26.02 -26.82
CA ASP A 149 -0.10 -27.02 -26.42
C ASP A 149 0.47 -26.74 -25.02
N GLU A 150 1.28 -27.66 -24.51
CA GLU A 150 1.93 -27.52 -23.21
C GLU A 150 2.83 -26.28 -23.14
N HIS A 151 3.42 -25.83 -24.24
CA HIS A 151 4.25 -24.61 -24.27
C HIS A 151 3.40 -23.35 -24.12
N ASP A 152 2.17 -23.30 -24.69
CA ASP A 152 1.23 -22.20 -24.47
C ASP A 152 0.81 -22.12 -23.01
N VAL A 153 0.47 -23.26 -22.41
CA VAL A 153 0.11 -23.34 -20.98
C VAL A 153 1.26 -22.89 -20.09
N ASN A 154 2.47 -23.37 -20.34
CA ASN A 154 3.66 -23.03 -19.56
C ASN A 154 4.01 -21.54 -19.69
N PHE A 155 3.92 -20.97 -20.89
CA PHE A 155 4.11 -19.54 -21.09
C PHE A 155 3.08 -18.73 -20.31
N LEU A 156 1.79 -19.04 -20.49
CA LEU A 156 0.71 -18.26 -19.88
C LEU A 156 0.74 -18.37 -18.34
N THR A 157 1.05 -19.56 -17.82
CA THR A 157 1.21 -19.77 -16.37
C THR A 157 2.42 -19.00 -15.82
N SER A 158 3.53 -19.00 -16.54
CA SER A 158 4.71 -18.23 -16.14
C SER A 158 4.44 -16.73 -16.17
N PHE A 159 3.75 -16.25 -17.20
CA PHE A 159 3.33 -14.87 -17.32
C PHE A 159 2.36 -14.47 -16.19
N ALA A 160 1.36 -15.32 -15.89
CA ALA A 160 0.44 -15.10 -14.79
C ALA A 160 1.14 -15.05 -13.42
N ASN A 161 2.23 -15.82 -13.22
CA ASN A 161 3.02 -15.73 -11.99
C ASN A 161 3.77 -14.38 -11.89
N VAL A 162 4.32 -13.86 -12.98
CA VAL A 162 4.96 -12.53 -13.01
C VAL A 162 3.92 -11.43 -12.76
N LEU A 163 2.74 -11.56 -13.37
CA LEU A 163 1.61 -10.66 -13.14
C LEU A 163 1.16 -10.69 -11.69
N ALA A 164 1.07 -11.87 -11.07
CA ALA A 164 0.71 -12.04 -9.67
C ALA A 164 1.67 -11.28 -8.73
N GLU A 165 2.97 -11.33 -8.99
CA GLU A 165 3.96 -10.59 -8.18
C GLU A 165 3.86 -9.08 -8.43
N ALA A 166 3.56 -8.65 -9.66
CA ALA A 166 3.33 -7.25 -9.97
C ALA A 166 2.09 -6.70 -9.24
N VAL A 167 0.99 -7.45 -9.24
CA VAL A 167 -0.23 -7.12 -8.49
C VAL A 167 0.06 -7.01 -6.99
N ALA A 168 0.69 -8.03 -6.40
CA ALA A 168 1.02 -8.06 -4.98
C ALA A 168 1.96 -6.90 -4.59
N THR A 169 2.85 -6.49 -5.48
CA THR A 169 3.73 -5.34 -5.27
C THR A 169 2.95 -4.02 -5.29
N SER A 170 2.08 -3.81 -6.29
CA SER A 170 1.21 -2.62 -6.35
C SER A 170 0.31 -2.50 -5.13
N GLU A 171 -0.30 -3.60 -4.68
CA GLU A 171 -1.14 -3.60 -3.48
C GLU A 171 -0.34 -3.25 -2.22
N ARG A 172 0.88 -3.80 -2.09
CA ARG A 172 1.78 -3.47 -0.96
C ARG A 172 2.19 -2.00 -0.96
N VAL A 173 2.52 -1.44 -2.12
CA VAL A 173 2.87 -0.02 -2.25
C VAL A 173 1.69 0.85 -1.84
N ALA A 174 0.49 0.59 -2.35
CA ALA A 174 -0.71 1.35 -2.00
C ALA A 174 -1.04 1.30 -0.50
N LEU A 175 -0.86 0.13 0.15
CA LEU A 175 -1.03 -0.02 1.59
C LEU A 175 0.02 0.76 2.39
N LEU A 176 1.28 0.75 1.94
CA LEU A 176 2.36 1.51 2.58
C LEU A 176 2.14 3.02 2.46
N GLU A 177 1.76 3.52 1.29
CA GLU A 177 1.44 4.93 1.07
C GLU A 177 0.32 5.40 2.00
N LYS A 178 -0.76 4.61 2.11
CA LYS A 178 -1.85 4.89 3.04
C LYS A 178 -1.38 4.92 4.50
N ALA A 179 -0.55 3.96 4.90
CA ALA A 179 -0.02 3.90 6.27
C ALA A 179 0.91 5.07 6.59
N VAL A 180 1.70 5.54 5.61
CA VAL A 180 2.55 6.74 5.74
C VAL A 180 1.69 7.98 5.91
N ASP A 181 0.67 8.18 5.07
CA ASP A 181 -0.25 9.33 5.17
C ASP A 181 -0.98 9.36 6.53
N GLU A 182 -1.44 8.21 7.00
CA GLU A 182 -2.08 8.09 8.30
C GLU A 182 -1.13 8.40 9.47
N LYS A 183 0.11 7.91 9.40
CA LYS A 183 1.17 8.20 10.35
C LYS A 183 1.49 9.71 10.40
N ASP A 184 1.60 10.36 9.23
CA ASP A 184 1.92 11.79 9.16
C ASP A 184 0.80 12.65 9.76
N LYS A 185 -0.47 12.29 9.52
CA LYS A 185 -1.62 12.91 10.18
C LYS A 185 -1.59 12.77 11.71
N LEU A 186 -1.25 11.57 12.21
CA LEU A 186 -1.14 11.33 13.65
C LEU A 186 0.03 12.10 14.28
N LEU A 187 1.15 12.23 13.59
CA LEU A 187 2.29 13.02 14.05
C LEU A 187 1.94 14.51 14.17
N GLU A 188 1.23 15.06 13.17
CA GLU A 188 0.78 16.45 13.23
C GLU A 188 -0.23 16.69 14.36
N GLN A 189 -1.18 15.79 14.57
CA GLN A 189 -2.10 15.87 15.69
C GLN A 189 -1.38 15.81 17.05
N LYS A 190 -0.41 14.89 17.18
CA LYS A 190 0.43 14.80 18.39
C LYS A 190 1.19 16.09 18.66
N LYS A 191 1.74 16.72 17.60
CA LYS A 191 2.44 17.99 17.71
C LYS A 191 1.54 19.11 18.23
N ILE A 192 0.36 19.29 17.65
CA ILE A 192 -0.62 20.29 18.06
C ILE A 192 -1.01 20.10 19.53
N LEU A 193 -1.28 18.86 19.93
CA LEU A 193 -1.63 18.55 21.31
C LEU A 193 -0.48 18.84 22.30
N ALA A 194 0.75 18.55 21.90
CA ALA A 194 1.94 18.84 22.72
C ALA A 194 2.14 20.35 22.90
N GLU A 195 1.95 21.14 21.84
CA GLU A 195 2.00 22.61 21.90
C GLU A 195 0.90 23.18 22.82
N GLU A 196 -0.31 22.69 22.70
CA GLU A 196 -1.44 23.10 23.56
C GLU A 196 -1.17 22.78 25.03
N LEU A 197 -0.68 21.57 25.35
CA LEU A 197 -0.30 21.18 26.69
C LEU A 197 0.81 22.07 27.25
N GLN A 198 1.83 22.38 26.44
CA GLN A 198 2.92 23.27 26.83
C GLN A 198 2.40 24.67 27.19
N HIS A 199 1.53 25.23 26.35
CA HIS A 199 0.90 26.52 26.63
C HIS A 199 0.08 26.51 27.92
N ARG A 200 -0.70 25.46 28.16
CA ARG A 200 -1.51 25.32 29.37
C ARG A 200 -0.66 25.19 30.63
N VAL A 201 0.38 24.39 30.61
CA VAL A 201 1.30 24.22 31.73
C VAL A 201 1.98 25.54 32.07
N ARG A 202 2.52 26.25 31.04
CA ARG A 202 3.16 27.57 31.22
C ARG A 202 2.18 28.57 31.87
N ASN A 203 0.95 28.66 31.38
CA ASN A 203 -0.08 29.54 31.94
C ASN A 203 -0.41 29.20 33.39
N ASN A 204 -0.52 27.92 33.73
CA ASN A 204 -0.80 27.47 35.11
C ASN A 204 0.36 27.80 36.05
N LEU A 205 1.61 27.60 35.64
CA LEU A 205 2.79 27.94 36.42
C LEU A 205 2.94 29.45 36.62
N GLN A 206 2.61 30.27 35.59
CA GLN A 206 2.53 31.72 35.73
C GLN A 206 1.45 32.16 36.72
N LEU A 207 0.26 31.56 36.67
CA LEU A 207 -0.84 31.86 37.61
C LEU A 207 -0.42 31.56 39.06
N VAL A 208 0.16 30.37 39.30
CA VAL A 208 0.66 29.97 40.62
C VAL A 208 1.75 30.94 41.09
N SER A 209 2.69 31.33 40.22
CA SER A 209 3.73 32.29 40.55
C SER A 209 3.16 33.67 40.94
N SER A 210 2.11 34.14 40.23
CA SER A 210 1.44 35.38 40.51
C SER A 210 0.74 35.36 41.87
N MET A 211 0.03 34.26 42.17
CA MET A 211 -0.65 34.08 43.46
C MET A 211 0.33 34.07 44.64
N LEU A 212 1.46 33.38 44.50
CA LEU A 212 2.52 33.33 45.51
C LEU A 212 3.19 34.68 45.69
N ASN A 213 3.43 35.45 44.64
CA ASN A 213 3.97 36.80 44.75
C ASN A 213 2.98 37.77 45.44
N GLN A 214 1.69 37.63 45.18
CA GLN A 214 0.67 38.39 45.89
C GLN A 214 0.64 38.07 47.39
N GLN A 215 0.69 36.77 47.73
CA GLN A 215 0.79 36.34 49.13
C GLN A 215 2.06 36.86 49.83
N LEU A 216 3.19 36.89 49.08
CA LEU A 216 4.43 37.47 49.59
C LEU A 216 4.30 38.94 49.93
N HIS A 217 3.52 39.71 49.14
CA HIS A 217 3.28 41.12 49.36
C HIS A 217 2.38 41.38 50.57
N ASP A 218 1.43 40.48 50.81
CA ASP A 218 0.43 40.65 51.90
C ASP A 218 0.93 40.09 53.26
N THR A 219 2.06 39.40 53.29
CA THR A 219 2.62 38.75 54.48
C THR A 219 3.63 39.67 55.19
N GLN A 220 3.47 39.87 56.49
CA GLN A 220 4.41 40.66 57.31
C GLN A 220 5.35 39.81 58.18
N ASP A 221 5.12 38.50 58.26
CA ASP A 221 5.97 37.56 58.99
C ASP A 221 7.20 37.15 58.15
N GLU A 222 8.39 37.48 58.66
CA GLU A 222 9.64 37.17 57.99
C GLU A 222 9.89 35.68 57.74
N ALA A 223 9.44 34.79 58.63
CA ALA A 223 9.58 33.36 58.50
C ALA A 223 8.70 32.84 57.35
N ALA A 224 7.45 33.31 57.29
CA ALA A 224 6.51 33.00 56.23
C ALA A 224 6.98 33.57 54.88
N MET A 225 7.52 34.78 54.81
CA MET A 225 8.11 35.37 53.61
C MET A 225 9.25 34.53 53.05
N ARG A 226 10.17 34.03 53.90
CA ARG A 226 11.26 33.14 53.48
C ARG A 226 10.73 31.84 52.86
N GLY A 227 9.69 31.25 53.49
CA GLY A 227 9.03 30.04 52.96
C GLY A 227 8.40 30.26 51.59
N ILE A 228 7.63 31.36 51.41
CA ILE A 228 6.99 31.68 50.14
C ILE A 228 8.02 31.93 49.04
N LYS A 229 9.10 32.70 49.33
CA LYS A 229 10.21 32.92 48.39
C LYS A 229 10.86 31.63 47.90
N ALA A 230 11.06 30.65 48.78
CA ALA A 230 11.60 29.34 48.45
C ALA A 230 10.65 28.55 47.50
N ILE A 231 9.32 28.64 47.75
CA ILE A 231 8.30 28.01 46.87
C ILE A 231 8.27 28.67 45.51
N VAL A 232 8.28 30.00 45.39
CA VAL A 232 8.33 30.75 44.11
C VAL A 232 9.52 30.33 43.31
N ARG A 233 10.72 30.18 43.92
CA ARG A 233 11.93 29.75 43.26
C ARG A 233 11.76 28.32 42.70
N ARG A 234 11.18 27.40 43.49
CA ARG A 234 10.92 26.01 43.02
C ARG A 234 9.97 25.96 41.85
N VAL A 235 8.85 26.74 41.91
CA VAL A 235 7.90 26.80 40.79
C VAL A 235 8.55 27.32 39.53
N ARG A 236 9.40 28.37 39.64
CA ARG A 236 10.14 28.91 38.48
C ARG A 236 11.10 27.88 37.91
N ASN A 237 11.87 27.15 38.72
CA ASN A 237 12.77 26.10 38.27
C ASN A 237 12.02 24.98 37.52
N VAL A 238 10.81 24.61 38.03
CA VAL A 238 9.95 23.63 37.34
C VAL A 238 9.49 24.15 35.98
N ALA A 239 9.12 25.42 35.87
CA ALA A 239 8.73 26.04 34.63
C ALA A 239 9.88 26.04 33.61
N ASP A 240 11.09 26.42 34.05
CA ASP A 240 12.29 26.44 33.20
C ASP A 240 12.65 25.03 32.70
N VAL A 241 12.59 24.01 33.55
CA VAL A 241 12.80 22.62 33.16
C VAL A 241 11.76 22.16 32.15
N TYR A 242 10.50 22.52 32.34
CA TYR A 242 9.40 22.14 31.45
C TYR A 242 9.55 22.80 30.08
N ASP A 243 9.91 24.10 30.03
CA ASP A 243 10.18 24.83 28.80
C ASP A 243 11.37 24.25 28.02
N HIS A 244 12.43 23.80 28.71
CA HIS A 244 13.57 23.15 28.09
C HIS A 244 13.25 21.73 27.57
N LEU A 245 12.56 20.92 28.34
CA LEU A 245 12.23 19.54 27.94
C LEU A 245 11.27 19.48 26.75
N LEU A 246 10.24 20.33 26.73
CA LEU A 246 9.25 20.32 25.65
C LEU A 246 9.65 21.22 24.46
N GLY A 247 10.41 22.29 24.70
CA GLY A 247 10.93 23.16 23.64
C GLY A 247 12.02 22.51 22.80
N SER A 248 12.77 21.56 23.34
CA SER A 248 13.88 20.86 22.66
C SER A 248 13.44 19.63 21.88
N GLU A 249 12.33 18.99 22.23
CA GLU A 249 11.81 17.83 21.44
C GLU A 249 11.31 18.24 20.05
N MET A 250 10.96 19.50 19.84
CA MET A 250 10.47 19.97 18.53
C MET A 250 11.58 20.45 17.56
N THR A 251 12.83 20.61 18.02
CA THR A 251 13.87 21.20 17.17
C THR A 251 15.27 20.57 17.29
N ARG A 252 15.47 19.32 17.44
CA ARG A 252 16.76 18.58 17.39
C ARG A 252 16.98 17.68 18.60
N ILE A 253 17.60 16.54 18.30
CA ILE A 253 18.46 15.77 19.21
C ILE A 253 19.36 16.79 19.94
N THR A 254 18.94 17.22 21.11
CA THR A 254 19.57 18.36 21.78
C THR A 254 20.64 17.82 22.69
N ASP A 255 21.78 18.43 22.63
CA ASP A 255 22.91 18.33 23.52
C ASP A 255 22.48 18.20 25.00
N PHE A 256 22.23 16.96 25.40
CA PHE A 256 21.91 16.60 26.79
C PHE A 256 23.03 17.07 27.75
N GLY A 257 24.27 17.15 27.23
CA GLY A 257 25.41 17.69 27.95
C GLY A 257 25.25 19.18 28.29
N GLY A 258 24.83 20.01 27.31
CA GLY A 258 24.55 21.42 27.52
C GLY A 258 23.41 21.66 28.49
N TYR A 259 22.37 20.82 28.44
CA TYR A 259 21.25 20.86 29.39
C TYR A 259 21.70 20.56 30.83
N VAL A 260 22.44 19.48 31.04
CA VAL A 260 22.96 19.09 32.36
C VAL A 260 23.90 20.18 32.91
N GLN A 261 24.75 20.78 32.06
CA GLN A 261 25.63 21.90 32.48
C GLN A 261 24.81 23.13 32.89
N SER A 262 23.74 23.47 32.17
CA SER A 262 22.86 24.59 32.53
C SER A 262 22.13 24.32 33.85
N LEU A 263 21.65 23.12 34.04
CA LEU A 263 21.01 22.67 35.30
C LEU A 263 21.97 22.71 36.49
N CYS A 264 23.18 22.19 36.31
CA CYS A 264 24.24 22.24 37.32
C CYS A 264 24.64 23.67 37.67
N ARG A 265 24.69 24.57 36.69
CA ARG A 265 25.00 25.99 36.91
C ARG A 265 23.89 26.67 37.72
N SER A 266 22.62 26.45 37.37
CA SER A 266 21.47 26.97 38.13
C SER A 266 21.39 26.40 39.56
N LEU A 267 21.79 25.17 39.79
CA LEU A 267 21.88 24.57 41.11
C LEU A 267 23.06 25.09 41.94
N SER A 268 24.22 25.32 41.32
CA SER A 268 25.40 25.86 42.01
C SER A 268 25.25 27.35 42.42
N GLU A 269 24.49 28.13 41.68
CA GLU A 269 24.09 29.49 42.07
C GLU A 269 23.19 29.54 43.29
N ILE A 270 22.53 28.42 43.64
CA ILE A 270 21.68 28.25 44.80
C ILE A 270 22.52 28.00 46.09
N GLU A 271 23.68 27.34 45.94
CA GLU A 271 24.58 27.04 47.07
C GLU A 271 25.53 28.17 47.44
N THR A 272 25.79 29.10 46.53
CA THR A 272 26.77 30.17 46.74
C THR A 272 26.20 31.48 47.30
N SER A 273 24.97 31.53 47.80
CA SER A 273 24.52 32.67 48.63
C SER A 273 24.98 32.46 50.06
N PRO A 274 26.01 33.20 50.55
CA PRO A 274 26.43 33.11 51.91
C PRO A 274 25.29 33.54 52.86
N GLY A 275 25.05 32.76 53.88
CA GLY A 275 24.16 33.10 54.96
C GLY A 275 24.58 34.45 55.61
N LEU A 276 23.62 35.27 55.87
CA LEU A 276 23.53 36.27 56.93
C LEU A 276 22.21 36.07 57.64
#